data_b59cdd57df390ce36f66e2bb9e2831ba
#
_entry.id   b59cdd57df390ce36f66e2bb9e2831ba
#
_cell.length_a   1.000
_cell.length_b   1.000
_cell.length_c   1.000
_cell.angle_alpha   90.00
_cell.angle_beta   90.00
_cell.angle_gamma   90.00
#
_symmetry.space_group_name_H-M   'P 1'
#
loop_
_entity.id
_entity.type
_entity.pdbx_description
1 polymer ?
#
loop_
_entity_poly.entity_id
_entity_poly.type
_entity_poly.pdbx_seq_one_letter_code
_entity_poly.pdbx_strand_id
1 'polypeptide(L)'
;MIRALILLLAALLGAGAGAARAAPAGQFVELPRVASKNLPEPAHVTIWLPPGYAKGKARYPVIYMHDGQNLFFPKLSGYNKVWAADKAMLKLIAGGETKGAIIVGVWHQQARAAQYFPQAIYATLPAGLRAEADRFAGRPVYSDGYLRFLVEELKPLIDRRYRTLKDAPNTMVAGSSMGGLISLAAIARYPQVFGAAACVSTHWPLVAPDRAGVETPGLGAAWDRFLTEKLGPPDGRRIWFDHGDQTLDQYYGPWQSRADARLIALGWRPGEDFETKVYPGTAHEENAWADRLPEIFAWLLKAPA
;
A
#
# COMPACT_ATOMS: atom_id res chain seq x y z
N MET A 1 40.87 -9.82 -79.16
CA MET A 1 39.53 -9.95 -78.57
C MET A 1 39.68 -10.28 -77.11
N ILE A 2 39.65 -9.26 -76.29
CA ILE A 2 39.85 -9.38 -74.82
C ILE A 2 38.49 -9.18 -74.19
N ARG A 3 37.97 -10.20 -73.47
CA ARG A 3 36.72 -10.12 -72.66
C ARG A 3 37.10 -9.67 -71.27
N ALA A 4 36.60 -8.52 -70.91
CA ALA A 4 36.70 -8.01 -69.56
C ALA A 4 35.65 -8.70 -68.65
N LEU A 5 36.13 -9.23 -67.53
CA LEU A 5 35.30 -9.84 -66.47
C LEU A 5 34.98 -8.77 -65.43
N ILE A 6 33.70 -8.41 -65.25
CA ILE A 6 33.23 -7.49 -64.25
C ILE A 6 32.88 -8.32 -63.01
N LEU A 7 33.65 -8.12 -61.95
CA LEU A 7 33.32 -8.65 -60.59
C LEU A 7 32.34 -7.70 -59.91
N LEU A 8 31.11 -8.18 -59.60
CA LEU A 8 30.17 -7.51 -58.78
C LEU A 8 30.51 -7.84 -57.30
N LEU A 9 30.91 -6.85 -56.54
CA LEU A 9 31.05 -6.95 -55.09
C LEU A 9 29.67 -6.71 -54.43
N ALA A 10 29.02 -7.76 -53.93
CA ALA A 10 27.81 -7.63 -53.10
C ALA A 10 28.19 -7.25 -51.68
N ALA A 11 27.90 -6.01 -51.28
CA ALA A 11 28.01 -5.57 -49.90
C ALA A 11 26.87 -6.16 -49.05
N LEU A 12 27.18 -7.11 -48.20
CA LEU A 12 26.29 -7.60 -47.17
C LEU A 12 26.17 -6.52 -46.06
N LEU A 13 25.07 -5.77 -46.09
CA LEU A 13 24.63 -4.96 -44.96
C LEU A 13 24.11 -5.91 -43.87
N GLY A 14 24.94 -6.26 -42.93
CA GLY A 14 24.56 -6.95 -41.71
C GLY A 14 23.70 -6.02 -40.86
N ALA A 15 22.37 -6.19 -40.90
CA ALA A 15 21.46 -5.61 -39.91
C ALA A 15 21.76 -6.26 -38.55
N GLY A 16 22.57 -5.59 -37.76
CA GLY A 16 22.75 -5.93 -36.35
C GLY A 16 21.40 -5.80 -35.64
N ALA A 17 20.74 -6.92 -35.40
CA ALA A 17 19.62 -6.97 -34.44
C ALA A 17 20.17 -6.55 -33.09
N GLY A 18 19.96 -5.28 -32.72
CA GLY A 18 20.25 -4.79 -31.39
C GLY A 18 19.50 -5.66 -30.38
N ALA A 19 20.22 -6.45 -29.59
CA ALA A 19 19.63 -7.19 -28.51
C ALA A 19 18.88 -6.20 -27.66
N ALA A 20 17.55 -6.33 -27.57
CA ALA A 20 16.71 -5.52 -26.70
C ALA A 20 17.26 -5.68 -25.28
N ARG A 21 17.89 -4.61 -24.78
CA ARG A 21 18.43 -4.59 -23.42
C ARG A 21 17.26 -4.80 -22.48
N ALA A 22 17.26 -5.91 -21.73
CA ALA A 22 16.23 -6.18 -20.75
C ALA A 22 16.03 -4.91 -19.90
N ALA A 23 14.77 -4.49 -19.76
CA ALA A 23 14.45 -3.35 -18.92
C ALA A 23 15.06 -3.56 -17.51
N PRO A 24 15.69 -2.54 -16.93
CA PRO A 24 16.35 -2.70 -15.64
C PRO A 24 15.32 -3.14 -14.60
N ALA A 25 15.48 -4.33 -14.05
CA ALA A 25 14.68 -4.84 -12.94
C ALA A 25 15.14 -4.21 -11.63
N GLY A 26 14.21 -4.08 -10.67
CA GLY A 26 14.56 -3.75 -9.28
C GLY A 26 15.28 -4.91 -8.59
N GLN A 27 15.68 -4.70 -7.35
CA GLN A 27 16.35 -5.70 -6.52
C GLN A 27 15.49 -6.05 -5.31
N PHE A 28 15.33 -7.34 -5.01
CA PHE A 28 14.68 -7.81 -3.80
C PHE A 28 15.69 -8.09 -2.69
N VAL A 29 15.29 -7.77 -1.46
CA VAL A 29 16.01 -8.10 -0.23
C VAL A 29 15.04 -8.66 0.78
N GLU A 30 15.33 -9.83 1.32
CA GLU A 30 14.51 -10.48 2.34
C GLU A 30 15.10 -10.26 3.73
N LEU A 31 14.23 -9.90 4.67
CA LEU A 31 14.51 -9.86 6.10
C LEU A 31 13.52 -10.81 6.80
N PRO A 32 13.81 -12.12 6.84
CA PRO A 32 12.82 -13.12 7.24
C PRO A 32 12.52 -13.10 8.76
N ARG A 33 13.34 -12.45 9.55
CA ARG A 33 13.21 -12.41 11.01
C ARG A 33 13.70 -11.07 11.57
N VAL A 34 12.86 -10.06 11.50
CA VAL A 34 13.11 -8.77 12.16
C VAL A 34 12.58 -8.89 13.59
N ALA A 35 13.50 -8.91 14.56
CA ALA A 35 13.13 -8.96 15.96
C ALA A 35 12.36 -7.71 16.38
N SER A 36 11.37 -7.88 17.25
CA SER A 36 10.54 -6.80 17.76
C SER A 36 10.19 -7.02 19.23
N LYS A 37 10.19 -5.96 20.01
CA LYS A 37 9.64 -5.92 21.37
C LYS A 37 8.15 -5.58 21.40
N ASN A 38 7.60 -5.15 20.26
CA ASN A 38 6.22 -4.68 20.12
C ASN A 38 5.31 -5.71 19.42
N LEU A 39 5.88 -6.78 18.86
CA LEU A 39 5.14 -7.85 18.19
C LEU A 39 5.27 -9.17 18.94
N PRO A 40 4.23 -10.04 18.92
CA PRO A 40 4.32 -11.36 19.54
C PRO A 40 5.36 -12.28 18.90
N GLU A 41 5.68 -12.07 17.61
CA GLU A 41 6.64 -12.86 16.83
C GLU A 41 7.52 -11.94 15.98
N PRO A 42 8.74 -12.38 15.60
CA PRO A 42 9.56 -11.63 14.66
C PRO A 42 8.82 -11.39 13.33
N ALA A 43 8.97 -10.18 12.78
CA ALA A 43 8.35 -9.82 11.51
C ALA A 43 9.16 -10.37 10.32
N HIS A 44 8.46 -10.74 9.25
CA HIS A 44 9.06 -10.96 7.93
C HIS A 44 8.85 -9.72 7.08
N VAL A 45 9.88 -9.26 6.37
CA VAL A 45 9.84 -8.06 5.53
C VAL A 45 10.54 -8.35 4.21
N THR A 46 9.84 -8.12 3.11
CA THR A 46 10.38 -8.15 1.74
C THR A 46 10.57 -6.71 1.26
N ILE A 47 11.77 -6.36 0.85
CA ILE A 47 12.09 -5.01 0.37
C ILE A 47 12.37 -5.07 -1.12
N TRP A 48 11.74 -4.18 -1.89
CA TRP A 48 12.08 -3.94 -3.27
C TRP A 48 12.79 -2.60 -3.42
N LEU A 49 13.95 -2.62 -4.08
CA LEU A 49 14.77 -1.45 -4.38
C LEU A 49 14.65 -1.12 -5.87
N PRO A 50 14.46 0.15 -6.26
CA PRO A 50 14.25 0.53 -7.66
C PRO A 50 15.50 0.29 -8.53
N PRO A 51 15.32 0.20 -9.87
CA PRO A 51 16.42 0.06 -10.82
C PRO A 51 17.51 1.13 -10.60
N GLY A 52 18.76 0.70 -10.74
CA GLY A 52 19.91 1.61 -10.55
C GLY A 52 20.27 1.90 -9.09
N TYR A 53 19.49 1.42 -8.12
CA TYR A 53 19.77 1.65 -6.69
C TYR A 53 21.22 1.26 -6.34
N ALA A 54 21.71 0.08 -6.69
CA ALA A 54 23.06 -0.39 -6.31
C ALA A 54 24.21 0.52 -6.80
N LYS A 55 24.04 1.16 -7.98
CA LYS A 55 25.07 1.99 -8.62
C LYS A 55 24.92 3.49 -8.36
N GLY A 56 23.73 3.94 -7.95
CA GLY A 56 23.39 5.34 -7.74
C GLY A 56 23.71 5.84 -6.33
N LYS A 57 23.58 7.16 -6.15
CA LYS A 57 23.68 7.84 -4.83
C LYS A 57 22.35 8.48 -4.42
N ALA A 58 21.31 8.39 -5.25
CA ALA A 58 20.02 9.00 -4.99
C ALA A 58 19.37 8.43 -3.72
N ARG A 59 18.60 9.27 -3.04
CA ARG A 59 17.68 8.89 -1.96
C ARG A 59 16.29 8.77 -2.51
N TYR A 60 15.49 7.89 -1.92
CA TYR A 60 14.17 7.51 -2.41
C TYR A 60 13.11 7.68 -1.32
N PRO A 61 11.89 8.07 -1.68
CA PRO A 61 10.73 7.92 -0.80
C PRO A 61 10.51 6.45 -0.48
N VAL A 62 9.78 6.17 0.60
CA VAL A 62 9.51 4.81 1.08
C VAL A 62 8.02 4.58 1.20
N ILE A 63 7.53 3.49 0.62
CA ILE A 63 6.15 3.01 0.76
C ILE A 63 6.17 1.74 1.61
N TYR A 64 5.63 1.81 2.83
CA TYR A 64 5.40 0.66 3.68
C TYR A 64 4.07 0.04 3.29
N MET A 65 4.09 -1.19 2.80
CA MET A 65 2.89 -1.91 2.36
C MET A 65 2.60 -3.08 3.28
N HIS A 66 1.36 -3.15 3.74
CA HIS A 66 0.86 -4.28 4.54
C HIS A 66 0.67 -5.51 3.66
N ASP A 67 0.55 -6.68 4.29
CA ASP A 67 0.39 -7.96 3.60
C ASP A 67 1.52 -8.25 2.61
N GLY A 68 2.78 -8.07 3.05
CA GLY A 68 3.98 -8.15 2.23
C GLY A 68 4.12 -9.42 1.40
N GLN A 69 3.55 -10.56 1.86
CA GLN A 69 3.51 -11.82 1.13
C GLN A 69 2.68 -11.77 -0.16
N ASN A 70 1.73 -10.82 -0.26
CA ASN A 70 0.83 -10.69 -1.41
C ASN A 70 1.31 -9.63 -2.43
N LEU A 71 2.50 -9.04 -2.26
CA LEU A 71 2.91 -7.91 -3.08
C LEU A 71 3.62 -8.29 -4.38
N PHE A 72 4.44 -9.34 -4.38
CA PHE A 72 5.43 -9.54 -5.44
C PHE A 72 5.40 -10.94 -6.10
N PHE A 73 5.26 -11.99 -5.31
CA PHE A 73 5.45 -13.36 -5.76
C PHE A 73 4.19 -14.21 -5.57
N PRO A 74 3.49 -14.63 -6.66
CA PRO A 74 2.24 -15.40 -6.54
C PRO A 74 2.39 -16.65 -5.67
N LYS A 75 3.52 -17.35 -5.74
CA LYS A 75 3.78 -18.58 -4.95
C LYS A 75 3.86 -18.35 -3.45
N LEU A 76 4.07 -17.12 -3.00
CA LEU A 76 4.14 -16.74 -1.58
C LEU A 76 2.82 -16.18 -1.08
N SER A 77 1.95 -15.76 -1.98
CA SER A 77 0.62 -15.23 -1.68
C SER A 77 -0.35 -16.35 -1.30
N GLY A 78 -1.22 -16.10 -0.33
CA GLY A 78 -2.27 -17.04 0.09
C GLY A 78 -3.29 -17.38 -1.00
N TYR A 79 -3.39 -16.55 -2.05
CA TYR A 79 -4.39 -16.69 -3.12
C TYR A 79 -3.77 -16.98 -4.50
N ASN A 80 -2.47 -17.18 -4.58
CA ASN A 80 -1.70 -17.25 -5.83
C ASN A 80 -1.93 -16.04 -6.77
N LYS A 81 -2.30 -14.90 -6.19
CA LYS A 81 -2.51 -13.59 -6.82
C LYS A 81 -1.66 -12.55 -6.09
N VAL A 82 -1.21 -11.53 -6.77
CA VAL A 82 -0.38 -10.49 -6.15
C VAL A 82 -0.73 -9.10 -6.64
N TRP A 83 -0.40 -8.09 -5.85
CA TRP A 83 -0.49 -6.69 -6.22
C TRP A 83 0.49 -6.28 -7.34
N ALA A 84 1.49 -7.10 -7.63
CA ALA A 84 2.55 -6.81 -8.59
C ALA A 84 3.18 -5.42 -8.38
N ALA A 85 3.47 -5.07 -7.12
CA ALA A 85 3.89 -3.73 -6.72
C ALA A 85 5.20 -3.28 -7.39
N ASP A 86 6.12 -4.22 -7.63
CA ASP A 86 7.33 -3.99 -8.41
C ASP A 86 7.02 -3.61 -9.87
N LYS A 87 6.04 -4.25 -10.50
CA LYS A 87 5.61 -3.99 -11.88
C LYS A 87 4.93 -2.64 -12.01
N ALA A 88 4.06 -2.31 -11.05
CA ALA A 88 3.41 -1.01 -10.99
C ALA A 88 4.44 0.13 -10.90
N MET A 89 5.43 0.00 -10.02
CA MET A 89 6.49 0.99 -9.88
C MET A 89 7.38 1.07 -11.12
N LEU A 90 7.73 -0.06 -11.73
CA LEU A 90 8.51 -0.08 -12.98
C LEU A 90 7.77 0.60 -14.13
N LYS A 91 6.44 0.46 -14.22
CA LYS A 91 5.61 1.16 -15.22
C LYS A 91 5.73 2.67 -15.07
N LEU A 92 5.62 3.21 -13.86
CA LEU A 92 5.75 4.65 -13.59
C LEU A 92 7.16 5.17 -13.86
N ILE A 93 8.20 4.39 -13.51
CA ILE A 93 9.60 4.75 -13.82
C ILE A 93 9.81 4.81 -15.34
N ALA A 94 9.32 3.81 -16.08
CA ALA A 94 9.44 3.76 -17.54
C ALA A 94 8.67 4.91 -18.22
N GLY A 95 7.52 5.32 -17.66
CA GLY A 95 6.74 6.48 -18.11
C GLY A 95 7.35 7.83 -17.73
N GLY A 96 8.41 7.86 -16.93
CA GLY A 96 9.03 9.11 -16.46
C GLY A 96 8.23 9.85 -15.37
N GLU A 97 7.19 9.23 -14.82
CA GLU A 97 6.33 9.81 -13.80
C GLU A 97 6.98 9.88 -12.42
N THR A 98 7.95 9.01 -12.17
CA THR A 98 8.73 8.99 -10.92
C THR A 98 10.15 8.48 -11.15
N LYS A 99 11.05 8.84 -10.23
CA LYS A 99 12.39 8.22 -10.12
C LYS A 99 12.35 6.89 -9.35
N GLY A 100 11.19 6.49 -8.86
CA GLY A 100 10.95 5.30 -8.06
C GLY A 100 10.88 5.56 -6.56
N ALA A 101 10.43 4.54 -5.85
CA ALA A 101 10.39 4.48 -4.38
C ALA A 101 10.96 3.14 -3.90
N ILE A 102 11.42 3.07 -2.65
CA ILE A 102 11.66 1.80 -1.97
C ILE A 102 10.31 1.27 -1.49
N ILE A 103 9.99 0.02 -1.80
CA ILE A 103 8.78 -0.64 -1.30
C ILE A 103 9.18 -1.59 -0.18
N VAL A 104 8.58 -1.43 0.99
CA VAL A 104 8.82 -2.24 2.18
C VAL A 104 7.56 -3.05 2.48
N GLY A 105 7.51 -4.28 1.99
CA GLY A 105 6.40 -5.20 2.21
C GLY A 105 6.49 -5.86 3.57
N VAL A 106 5.59 -5.53 4.48
CA VAL A 106 5.55 -6.10 5.83
C VAL A 106 4.53 -7.22 5.85
N TRP A 107 4.99 -8.44 6.06
CA TRP A 107 4.11 -9.62 6.11
C TRP A 107 3.24 -9.55 7.36
N HIS A 108 1.97 -9.85 7.22
CA HIS A 108 1.13 -10.05 8.39
C HIS A 108 1.53 -11.31 9.14
N GLN A 109 1.33 -11.30 10.44
CA GLN A 109 1.47 -12.48 11.28
C GLN A 109 0.20 -13.35 11.19
N GLN A 110 0.22 -14.54 11.78
CA GLN A 110 -0.89 -15.50 11.69
C GLN A 110 -2.26 -14.88 12.05
N ALA A 111 -2.30 -14.02 13.06
CA ALA A 111 -3.51 -13.33 13.48
C ALA A 111 -3.67 -11.95 12.80
N ARG A 112 -3.79 -11.93 11.46
CA ARG A 112 -3.91 -10.71 10.65
C ARG A 112 -5.01 -9.78 11.15
N ALA A 113 -6.18 -10.30 11.51
CA ALA A 113 -7.27 -9.49 11.98
C ALA A 113 -6.93 -8.77 13.30
N ALA A 114 -6.32 -9.45 14.26
CA ALA A 114 -5.89 -8.84 15.52
C ALA A 114 -4.75 -7.82 15.33
N GLN A 115 -3.89 -8.04 14.33
CA GLN A 115 -2.78 -7.14 14.00
C GLN A 115 -3.27 -5.84 13.34
N TYR A 116 -4.31 -5.90 12.52
CA TYR A 116 -4.75 -4.78 11.69
C TYR A 116 -6.03 -4.10 12.17
N PHE A 117 -6.72 -4.65 13.15
CA PHE A 117 -7.90 -4.01 13.73
C PHE A 117 -7.50 -2.79 14.57
N PRO A 118 -7.89 -1.55 14.20
CA PRO A 118 -7.41 -0.35 14.90
C PRO A 118 -7.91 -0.29 16.35
N GLN A 119 -7.00 -0.36 17.33
CA GLN A 119 -7.35 -0.32 18.74
C GLN A 119 -8.07 0.96 19.16
N ALA A 120 -7.79 2.07 18.50
CA ALA A 120 -8.45 3.34 18.76
C ALA A 120 -9.96 3.30 18.46
N ILE A 121 -10.40 2.54 17.45
CA ILE A 121 -11.82 2.30 17.16
C ILE A 121 -12.37 1.23 18.10
N TYR A 122 -11.64 0.11 18.24
CA TYR A 122 -12.04 -0.99 19.12
C TYR A 122 -12.44 -0.51 20.53
N ALA A 123 -11.67 0.42 21.10
CA ALA A 123 -11.93 0.98 22.41
C ALA A 123 -13.27 1.73 22.52
N THR A 124 -13.81 2.22 21.40
CA THR A 124 -15.04 3.02 21.35
C THR A 124 -16.26 2.23 20.88
N LEU A 125 -16.08 0.97 20.47
CA LEU A 125 -17.18 0.14 19.97
C LEU A 125 -18.19 -0.18 21.09
N PRO A 126 -19.50 -0.21 20.77
CA PRO A 126 -20.50 -0.81 21.65
C PRO A 126 -20.15 -2.26 22.02
N ALA A 127 -20.59 -2.73 23.18
CA ALA A 127 -20.23 -4.05 23.72
C ALA A 127 -20.50 -5.20 22.73
N GLY A 128 -21.65 -5.17 22.02
CA GLY A 128 -22.00 -6.18 21.02
C GLY A 128 -21.03 -6.23 19.83
N LEU A 129 -20.65 -5.06 19.30
CA LEU A 129 -19.67 -4.96 18.20
C LEU A 129 -18.26 -5.33 18.68
N ARG A 130 -17.91 -5.00 19.90
CA ARG A 130 -16.63 -5.42 20.48
C ARG A 130 -16.53 -6.94 20.57
N ALA A 131 -17.60 -7.61 21.03
CA ALA A 131 -17.64 -9.07 21.06
C ALA A 131 -17.55 -9.70 19.66
N GLU A 132 -18.10 -9.06 18.61
CA GLU A 132 -17.91 -9.50 17.22
C GLU A 132 -16.47 -9.28 16.75
N ALA A 133 -15.88 -8.14 17.06
CA ALA A 133 -14.48 -7.84 16.77
C ALA A 133 -13.54 -8.86 17.41
N ASP A 134 -13.80 -9.24 18.67
CA ASP A 134 -13.03 -10.27 19.39
C ASP A 134 -13.12 -11.63 18.71
N ARG A 135 -14.33 -12.02 18.29
CA ARG A 135 -14.51 -13.28 17.52
C ARG A 135 -13.80 -13.23 16.18
N PHE A 136 -13.88 -12.11 15.45
CA PHE A 136 -13.22 -11.94 14.17
C PHE A 136 -11.69 -11.93 14.31
N ALA A 137 -11.18 -11.24 15.32
CA ALA A 137 -9.75 -11.16 15.61
C ALA A 137 -9.15 -12.50 16.10
N GLY A 138 -9.96 -13.34 16.77
CA GLY A 138 -9.56 -14.64 17.32
C GLY A 138 -8.58 -14.58 18.49
N ARG A 139 -8.10 -13.39 18.84
CA ARG A 139 -7.20 -13.09 19.96
C ARG A 139 -7.25 -11.59 20.26
N PRO A 140 -6.73 -11.12 21.41
CA PRO A 140 -6.67 -9.70 21.72
C PRO A 140 -5.99 -8.90 20.62
N VAL A 141 -6.62 -7.78 20.19
CA VAL A 141 -6.08 -6.87 19.18
C VAL A 141 -4.78 -6.22 19.65
N TYR A 142 -3.77 -6.13 18.77
CA TYR A 142 -2.45 -5.59 19.09
C TYR A 142 -1.92 -4.62 18.03
N SER A 143 -2.82 -3.98 17.29
CA SER A 143 -2.47 -3.05 16.21
C SER A 143 -1.62 -1.88 16.67
N ASP A 144 -1.78 -1.42 17.91
CA ASP A 144 -0.91 -0.38 18.48
C ASP A 144 0.54 -0.85 18.61
N GLY A 145 0.74 -2.13 18.97
CA GLY A 145 2.06 -2.77 18.96
C GLY A 145 2.63 -2.83 17.54
N TYR A 146 1.81 -3.22 16.57
CA TYR A 146 2.22 -3.25 15.17
C TYR A 146 2.61 -1.86 14.64
N LEU A 147 1.85 -0.83 14.93
CA LEU A 147 2.19 0.53 14.54
C LEU A 147 3.48 1.03 15.22
N ARG A 148 3.69 0.70 16.51
CA ARG A 148 4.98 0.99 17.17
C ARG A 148 6.14 0.25 16.50
N PHE A 149 5.96 -1.02 16.15
CA PHE A 149 6.97 -1.75 15.39
C PHE A 149 7.35 -1.03 14.10
N LEU A 150 6.36 -0.60 13.31
CA LEU A 150 6.63 0.13 12.04
C LEU A 150 7.45 1.40 12.29
N VAL A 151 7.07 2.19 13.29
CA VAL A 151 7.61 3.53 13.52
C VAL A 151 8.89 3.53 14.33
N GLU A 152 8.96 2.74 15.40
CA GLU A 152 10.06 2.78 16.35
C GLU A 152 11.18 1.77 16.05
N GLU A 153 10.87 0.71 15.28
CA GLU A 153 11.81 -0.37 15.01
C GLU A 153 12.12 -0.53 13.53
N LEU A 154 11.10 -0.74 12.68
CA LEU A 154 11.31 -1.03 11.27
C LEU A 154 11.77 0.21 10.49
N LYS A 155 11.07 1.35 10.60
CA LYS A 155 11.48 2.56 9.89
C LYS A 155 12.90 3.00 10.23
N PRO A 156 13.34 3.08 11.49
CA PRO A 156 14.73 3.36 11.81
C PRO A 156 15.73 2.34 11.24
N LEU A 157 15.36 1.06 11.17
CA LEU A 157 16.17 0.03 10.55
C LEU A 157 16.34 0.28 9.04
N ILE A 158 15.24 0.55 8.34
CA ILE A 158 15.23 0.86 6.90
C ILE A 158 16.03 2.13 6.62
N ASP A 159 15.83 3.19 7.39
CA ASP A 159 16.51 4.48 7.23
C ASP A 159 18.03 4.43 7.50
N ARG A 160 18.49 3.47 8.29
CA ARG A 160 19.92 3.22 8.51
C ARG A 160 20.55 2.39 7.41
N ARG A 161 19.79 1.43 6.85
CA ARG A 161 20.33 0.46 5.87
C ARG A 161 20.24 0.92 4.44
N TYR A 162 19.26 1.80 4.15
CA TYR A 162 18.95 2.20 2.77
C TYR A 162 18.98 3.72 2.61
N ARG A 163 19.15 4.16 1.38
CA ARG A 163 19.13 5.59 1.02
C ARG A 163 17.70 6.10 0.91
N THR A 164 17.10 6.40 2.03
CA THR A 164 15.75 6.92 2.16
C THR A 164 15.71 8.44 2.27
N LEU A 165 14.65 9.05 1.77
CA LEU A 165 14.16 10.34 2.22
C LEU A 165 13.34 10.06 3.49
N LYS A 166 13.72 10.69 4.63
CA LYS A 166 13.28 10.22 5.96
C LYS A 166 12.08 10.95 6.53
N ASP A 167 11.77 12.10 5.96
CA ASP A 167 10.71 13.01 6.37
C ASP A 167 9.31 12.45 6.05
N ALA A 168 8.30 12.97 6.72
CA ALA A 168 6.93 12.50 6.58
C ALA A 168 6.40 12.58 5.14
N PRO A 169 6.59 13.68 4.38
CA PRO A 169 6.15 13.76 2.98
C PRO A 169 6.68 12.64 2.07
N ASN A 170 7.83 12.06 2.43
CA ASN A 170 8.49 10.99 1.68
C ASN A 170 8.31 9.60 2.30
N THR A 171 7.45 9.47 3.32
CA THR A 171 7.14 8.20 3.99
C THR A 171 5.64 7.92 3.87
N MET A 172 5.29 6.85 3.16
CA MET A 172 3.91 6.48 2.88
C MET A 172 3.59 5.11 3.47
N VAL A 173 2.30 4.87 3.71
CA VAL A 173 1.78 3.57 4.16
C VAL A 173 0.61 3.16 3.27
N ALA A 174 0.51 1.87 2.91
CA ALA A 174 -0.53 1.39 2.01
C ALA A 174 -0.97 -0.04 2.34
N GLY A 175 -2.23 -0.35 2.07
CA GLY A 175 -2.76 -1.70 2.17
C GLY A 175 -4.22 -1.78 1.78
N SER A 176 -4.72 -3.01 1.61
CA SER A 176 -6.12 -3.25 1.25
C SER A 176 -6.93 -3.86 2.39
N SER A 177 -8.23 -3.66 2.32
CA SER A 177 -9.17 -4.27 3.26
C SER A 177 -8.84 -3.86 4.70
N MET A 178 -8.52 -4.79 5.57
CA MET A 178 -7.98 -4.49 6.90
C MET A 178 -6.62 -3.78 6.85
N GLY A 179 -5.82 -3.98 5.77
CA GLY A 179 -4.61 -3.21 5.51
C GLY A 179 -4.91 -1.73 5.25
N GLY A 180 -6.05 -1.40 4.65
CA GLY A 180 -6.56 -0.04 4.53
C GLY A 180 -6.91 0.58 5.89
N LEU A 181 -7.56 -0.20 6.77
CA LEU A 181 -7.86 0.24 8.14
C LEU A 181 -6.62 0.62 8.93
N ILE A 182 -5.61 -0.26 8.90
CA ILE A 182 -4.38 0.00 9.66
C ILE A 182 -3.52 1.08 9.02
N SER A 183 -3.61 1.29 7.69
CA SER A 183 -3.00 2.44 7.01
C SER A 183 -3.62 3.76 7.47
N LEU A 184 -4.94 3.82 7.57
CA LEU A 184 -5.67 4.98 8.10
C LEU A 184 -5.31 5.24 9.57
N ALA A 185 -5.21 4.18 10.38
CA ALA A 185 -4.80 4.30 11.77
C ALA A 185 -3.33 4.76 11.91
N ALA A 186 -2.45 4.33 11.02
CA ALA A 186 -1.04 4.72 11.00
C ALA A 186 -0.87 6.23 10.76
N ILE A 187 -1.51 6.76 9.71
CA ILE A 187 -1.41 8.20 9.38
C ILE A 187 -2.14 9.08 10.40
N ALA A 188 -3.22 8.58 11.03
CA ALA A 188 -3.90 9.28 12.09
C ALA A 188 -3.05 9.38 13.37
N ARG A 189 -2.36 8.30 13.74
CA ARG A 189 -1.60 8.22 14.99
C ARG A 189 -0.18 8.80 14.88
N TYR A 190 0.44 8.71 13.71
CA TYR A 190 1.81 9.13 13.47
C TYR A 190 1.94 10.11 12.29
N PRO A 191 1.23 11.26 12.33
CA PRO A 191 1.26 12.25 11.25
C PRO A 191 2.67 12.83 11.00
N GLN A 192 3.52 12.82 12.03
CA GLN A 192 4.93 13.23 11.93
C GLN A 192 5.82 12.21 11.20
N VAL A 193 5.30 11.00 10.94
CA VAL A 193 6.03 9.91 10.27
C VAL A 193 5.49 9.64 8.89
N PHE A 194 4.16 9.58 8.74
CA PHE A 194 3.49 9.24 7.48
C PHE A 194 2.81 10.49 6.89
N GLY A 195 3.32 10.94 5.75
CA GLY A 195 2.74 12.07 5.03
C GLY A 195 1.63 11.68 4.05
N ALA A 196 1.58 10.39 3.65
CA ALA A 196 0.47 9.89 2.83
C ALA A 196 0.10 8.44 3.18
N ALA A 197 -1.17 8.11 2.93
CA ALA A 197 -1.70 6.75 3.08
C ALA A 197 -2.54 6.34 1.87
N ALA A 198 -2.48 5.06 1.48
CA ALA A 198 -3.44 4.45 0.56
C ALA A 198 -4.26 3.39 1.30
N CYS A 199 -5.54 3.65 1.38
CA CYS A 199 -6.55 2.84 2.08
C CYS A 199 -7.44 2.17 1.02
N VAL A 200 -6.92 1.09 0.43
CA VAL A 200 -7.51 0.41 -0.75
C VAL A 200 -8.62 -0.54 -0.31
N SER A 201 -9.78 -0.48 -0.93
CA SER A 201 -10.94 -1.34 -0.57
C SER A 201 -11.10 -1.49 0.94
N THR A 202 -11.10 -0.38 1.68
CA THR A 202 -11.04 -0.35 3.13
C THR A 202 -12.20 -1.11 3.77
N HIS A 203 -11.91 -2.03 4.68
CA HIS A 203 -12.93 -2.87 5.33
C HIS A 203 -13.68 -2.13 6.44
N TRP A 204 -14.41 -1.09 6.08
CA TRP A 204 -15.18 -0.23 6.99
C TRP A 204 -16.12 -0.97 7.97
N PRO A 205 -16.78 -2.09 7.57
CA PRO A 205 -17.73 -2.77 8.46
C PRO A 205 -17.14 -3.33 9.76
N LEU A 206 -15.82 -3.56 9.84
CA LEU A 206 -15.11 -4.07 11.03
C LEU A 206 -15.64 -5.41 11.59
N VAL A 207 -16.35 -6.17 10.78
CA VAL A 207 -16.90 -7.49 11.11
C VAL A 207 -16.35 -8.55 10.17
N ALA A 208 -16.63 -9.82 10.42
CA ALA A 208 -16.24 -10.88 9.51
C ALA A 208 -16.81 -10.64 8.10
N PRO A 209 -16.09 -11.00 7.02
CA PRO A 209 -16.50 -10.68 5.63
C PRO A 209 -17.90 -11.15 5.24
N ASP A 210 -18.35 -12.31 5.75
CA ASP A 210 -19.70 -12.84 5.54
C ASP A 210 -20.82 -12.00 6.20
N ARG A 211 -20.44 -11.05 7.06
CA ARG A 211 -21.34 -10.14 7.75
C ARG A 211 -21.23 -8.69 7.32
N ALA A 212 -20.40 -8.39 6.34
CA ALA A 212 -20.12 -7.01 5.92
C ALA A 212 -21.37 -6.22 5.45
N GLY A 213 -22.38 -6.91 4.96
CA GLY A 213 -23.66 -6.33 4.55
C GLY A 213 -24.69 -6.19 5.67
N VAL A 214 -24.38 -6.63 6.89
CA VAL A 214 -25.30 -6.55 8.04
C VAL A 214 -25.19 -5.18 8.69
N GLU A 215 -26.34 -4.56 8.98
CA GLU A 215 -26.37 -3.31 9.73
C GLU A 215 -25.71 -3.47 11.11
N THR A 216 -24.82 -2.53 11.43
CA THR A 216 -24.02 -2.55 12.66
C THR A 216 -24.27 -1.25 13.45
N PRO A 217 -25.34 -1.21 14.28
CA PRO A 217 -25.70 -0.01 15.05
C PRO A 217 -24.54 0.52 15.89
N GLY A 218 -24.30 1.83 15.80
CA GLY A 218 -23.22 2.50 16.54
C GLY A 218 -21.85 2.50 15.85
N LEU A 219 -21.63 1.69 14.82
CA LEU A 219 -20.35 1.68 14.10
C LEU A 219 -20.06 2.99 13.37
N GLY A 220 -21.09 3.56 12.71
CA GLY A 220 -20.95 4.86 12.06
C GLY A 220 -20.53 5.97 13.01
N ALA A 221 -21.09 6.00 14.21
CA ALA A 221 -20.68 6.97 15.25
C ALA A 221 -19.24 6.74 15.73
N ALA A 222 -18.80 5.48 15.81
CA ALA A 222 -17.42 5.16 16.17
C ALA A 222 -16.43 5.65 15.09
N TRP A 223 -16.77 5.48 13.80
CA TRP A 223 -15.98 6.03 12.70
C TRP A 223 -15.97 7.56 12.69
N ASP A 224 -17.11 8.22 12.88
CA ASP A 224 -17.15 9.69 12.95
C ASP A 224 -16.26 10.23 14.08
N ARG A 225 -16.29 9.57 15.24
CA ARG A 225 -15.43 9.92 16.37
C ARG A 225 -13.95 9.71 16.02
N PHE A 226 -13.59 8.56 15.42
CA PHE A 226 -12.22 8.29 15.02
C PHE A 226 -11.70 9.34 14.04
N LEU A 227 -12.46 9.62 12.98
CA LEU A 227 -12.07 10.60 11.96
C LEU A 227 -11.94 11.99 12.56
N THR A 228 -12.82 12.37 13.50
CA THR A 228 -12.80 13.69 14.13
C THR A 228 -11.67 13.84 15.15
N GLU A 229 -11.54 12.87 16.07
CA GLU A 229 -10.67 13.01 17.24
C GLU A 229 -9.26 12.46 17.03
N LYS A 230 -9.08 11.49 16.12
CA LYS A 230 -7.81 10.82 15.90
C LYS A 230 -7.15 11.22 14.58
N LEU A 231 -7.92 11.34 13.50
CA LEU A 231 -7.37 11.81 12.24
C LEU A 231 -7.29 13.35 12.22
N GLY A 232 -8.40 14.05 12.49
CA GLY A 232 -8.45 15.51 12.48
C GLY A 232 -8.28 16.14 11.10
N PRO A 233 -7.87 17.43 11.02
CA PRO A 233 -7.63 18.14 9.76
C PRO A 233 -6.44 17.57 8.97
N PRO A 234 -6.27 17.92 7.69
CA PRO A 234 -5.24 17.33 6.84
C PRO A 234 -3.79 17.60 7.29
N ASP A 235 -3.49 18.81 7.74
CA ASP A 235 -2.16 19.23 8.22
C ASP A 235 -1.01 18.80 7.30
N GLY A 236 -1.21 18.91 5.98
CA GLY A 236 -0.26 18.50 4.95
C GLY A 236 -0.21 16.99 4.65
N ARG A 237 -1.05 16.21 5.31
CA ARG A 237 -1.20 14.77 5.02
C ARG A 237 -2.12 14.54 3.83
N ARG A 238 -1.94 13.39 3.14
CA ARG A 238 -2.76 13.00 2.00
C ARG A 238 -3.24 11.56 2.14
N ILE A 239 -4.49 11.30 1.73
CA ILE A 239 -5.07 9.96 1.82
C ILE A 239 -5.75 9.59 0.50
N TRP A 240 -5.41 8.42 -0.04
CA TRP A 240 -6.11 7.77 -1.11
C TRP A 240 -7.10 6.76 -0.55
N PHE A 241 -8.33 6.81 -1.04
CA PHE A 241 -9.35 5.78 -0.84
C PHE A 241 -9.84 5.26 -2.18
N ASP A 242 -10.19 3.99 -2.23
CA ASP A 242 -10.89 3.42 -3.36
C ASP A 242 -11.69 2.18 -2.95
N HIS A 243 -12.57 1.73 -3.83
CA HIS A 243 -13.19 0.42 -3.77
C HIS A 243 -13.74 0.01 -5.14
N GLY A 244 -14.00 -1.29 -5.32
CA GLY A 244 -14.83 -1.81 -6.40
C GLY A 244 -16.33 -1.75 -6.04
N ASP A 245 -17.14 -2.54 -6.76
CA ASP A 245 -18.56 -2.69 -6.48
C ASP A 245 -19.00 -4.16 -6.52
N GLN A 246 -18.03 -5.10 -6.62
CA GLN A 246 -18.30 -6.52 -6.65
C GLN A 246 -17.75 -7.21 -5.40
N THR A 247 -18.29 -8.40 -5.10
CA THR A 247 -17.93 -9.21 -3.95
C THR A 247 -18.03 -8.40 -2.64
N LEU A 248 -17.00 -8.36 -1.80
CA LEU A 248 -17.02 -7.65 -0.53
C LEU A 248 -17.11 -6.12 -0.70
N ASP A 249 -16.53 -5.57 -1.79
CA ASP A 249 -16.54 -4.13 -2.06
C ASP A 249 -17.95 -3.56 -2.31
N GLN A 250 -18.93 -4.37 -2.70
CA GLN A 250 -20.33 -3.95 -2.88
C GLN A 250 -20.93 -3.28 -1.64
N TYR A 251 -20.40 -3.57 -0.45
CA TYR A 251 -20.89 -3.03 0.82
C TYR A 251 -20.16 -1.75 1.27
N TYR A 252 -19.12 -1.30 0.55
CA TYR A 252 -18.25 -0.23 1.02
C TYR A 252 -18.71 1.18 0.65
N GLY A 253 -19.45 1.33 -0.43
CA GLY A 253 -19.87 2.65 -0.94
C GLY A 253 -20.50 3.56 0.11
N PRO A 254 -21.54 3.12 0.86
CA PRO A 254 -22.16 3.94 1.89
C PRO A 254 -21.19 4.36 3.02
N TRP A 255 -20.27 3.48 3.40
CA TRP A 255 -19.24 3.75 4.41
C TRP A 255 -18.22 4.76 3.91
N GLN A 256 -17.74 4.58 2.67
CA GLN A 256 -16.81 5.50 2.04
C GLN A 256 -17.42 6.90 1.91
N SER A 257 -18.66 6.99 1.42
CA SER A 257 -19.37 8.28 1.32
C SER A 257 -19.52 8.99 2.66
N ARG A 258 -19.75 8.23 3.74
CA ARG A 258 -19.78 8.78 5.11
C ARG A 258 -18.41 9.31 5.54
N ALA A 259 -17.33 8.56 5.25
CA ALA A 259 -15.98 8.98 5.55
C ALA A 259 -15.60 10.25 4.77
N ASP A 260 -15.91 10.31 3.48
CA ASP A 260 -15.64 11.46 2.62
C ASP A 260 -16.36 12.72 3.14
N ALA A 261 -17.64 12.60 3.48
CA ALA A 261 -18.42 13.72 4.06
C ALA A 261 -17.78 14.21 5.37
N ARG A 262 -17.28 13.30 6.21
CA ARG A 262 -16.62 13.66 7.45
C ARG A 262 -15.27 14.34 7.19
N LEU A 263 -14.48 13.85 6.25
CA LEU A 263 -13.20 14.46 5.86
C LEU A 263 -13.41 15.89 5.35
N ILE A 264 -14.38 16.10 4.46
CA ILE A 264 -14.74 17.44 3.96
C ILE A 264 -15.10 18.37 5.12
N ALA A 265 -15.92 17.90 6.07
CA ALA A 265 -16.30 18.67 7.25
C ALA A 265 -15.11 19.02 8.18
N LEU A 266 -14.02 18.26 8.10
CA LEU A 266 -12.76 18.49 8.83
C LEU A 266 -11.75 19.33 8.04
N GLY A 267 -12.12 19.82 6.85
CA GLY A 267 -11.29 20.68 6.02
C GLY A 267 -10.39 19.96 5.02
N TRP A 268 -10.54 18.64 4.84
CA TRP A 268 -9.86 17.91 3.77
C TRP A 268 -10.47 18.25 2.41
N ARG A 269 -9.63 18.50 1.41
CA ARG A 269 -10.03 18.92 0.06
C ARG A 269 -9.94 17.74 -0.90
N PRO A 270 -11.07 17.34 -1.53
CA PRO A 270 -11.06 16.30 -2.57
C PRO A 270 -10.11 16.67 -3.73
N GLY A 271 -9.37 15.70 -4.25
CA GLY A 271 -8.39 15.91 -5.33
C GLY A 271 -7.05 16.52 -4.89
N GLU A 272 -6.98 17.10 -3.70
CA GLU A 272 -5.76 17.70 -3.14
C GLU A 272 -5.23 16.91 -1.93
N ASP A 273 -5.99 16.91 -0.83
CA ASP A 273 -5.60 16.27 0.43
C ASP A 273 -6.10 14.81 0.49
N PHE A 274 -7.21 14.50 -0.16
CA PHE A 274 -7.66 13.12 -0.32
C PHE A 274 -8.28 12.88 -1.70
N GLU A 275 -8.28 11.63 -2.12
CA GLU A 275 -8.93 11.14 -3.32
C GLU A 275 -9.77 9.93 -2.96
N THR A 276 -10.99 9.83 -3.53
CA THR A 276 -11.82 8.64 -3.45
C THR A 276 -12.24 8.20 -4.84
N LYS A 277 -11.94 6.95 -5.21
CA LYS A 277 -12.29 6.38 -6.51
C LYS A 277 -13.11 5.12 -6.39
N VAL A 278 -14.13 5.01 -7.23
CA VAL A 278 -14.90 3.78 -7.43
C VAL A 278 -14.46 3.15 -8.74
N TYR A 279 -14.21 1.85 -8.73
CA TYR A 279 -13.83 1.04 -9.91
C TYR A 279 -14.96 0.06 -10.23
N PRO A 280 -15.93 0.44 -11.08
CA PRO A 280 -17.09 -0.39 -11.38
C PRO A 280 -16.69 -1.73 -11.98
N GLY A 281 -17.42 -2.79 -11.60
CA GLY A 281 -17.17 -4.15 -12.08
C GLY A 281 -15.98 -4.84 -11.45
N THR A 282 -15.26 -4.22 -10.51
CA THR A 282 -14.09 -4.83 -9.89
C THR A 282 -14.40 -5.44 -8.53
N ALA A 283 -13.74 -6.59 -8.26
CA ALA A 283 -13.91 -7.38 -7.05
C ALA A 283 -12.88 -7.03 -5.96
N HIS A 284 -13.15 -7.48 -4.73
CA HIS A 284 -12.24 -7.38 -3.59
C HIS A 284 -11.12 -8.42 -3.69
N GLU A 285 -10.13 -8.17 -4.54
CA GLU A 285 -9.03 -9.11 -4.80
C GLU A 285 -7.75 -8.44 -5.32
N GLU A 286 -6.62 -9.18 -5.23
CA GLU A 286 -5.29 -8.69 -5.56
C GLU A 286 -5.13 -8.28 -7.03
N ASN A 287 -5.77 -8.97 -7.99
CA ASN A 287 -5.66 -8.57 -9.40
C ASN A 287 -6.32 -7.21 -9.65
N ALA A 288 -7.50 -6.98 -9.06
CA ALA A 288 -8.19 -5.70 -9.16
C ALA A 288 -7.37 -4.56 -8.52
N TRP A 289 -6.68 -4.86 -7.41
CA TRP A 289 -5.77 -3.88 -6.77
C TRP A 289 -4.49 -3.68 -7.60
N ALA A 290 -3.94 -4.72 -8.22
CA ALA A 290 -2.78 -4.62 -9.10
C ALA A 290 -3.04 -3.71 -10.31
N ASP A 291 -4.21 -3.81 -10.93
CA ASP A 291 -4.57 -3.03 -12.11
C ASP A 291 -4.58 -1.51 -11.83
N ARG A 292 -5.02 -1.10 -10.64
CA ARG A 292 -5.11 0.30 -10.23
C ARG A 292 -3.90 0.82 -9.43
N LEU A 293 -2.98 -0.08 -9.02
CA LEU A 293 -1.82 0.29 -8.21
C LEU A 293 -0.89 1.34 -8.86
N PRO A 294 -0.66 1.37 -10.19
CA PRO A 294 0.11 2.46 -10.79
C PRO A 294 -0.48 3.84 -10.51
N GLU A 295 -1.80 4.00 -10.60
CA GLU A 295 -2.48 5.26 -10.30
C GLU A 295 -2.34 5.64 -8.81
N ILE A 296 -2.52 4.66 -7.92
CA ILE A 296 -2.32 4.84 -6.47
C ILE A 296 -0.89 5.32 -6.17
N PHE A 297 0.12 4.67 -6.76
CA PHE A 297 1.51 5.05 -6.56
C PHE A 297 1.83 6.44 -7.14
N ALA A 298 1.31 6.78 -8.31
CA ALA A 298 1.46 8.11 -8.88
C ALA A 298 0.90 9.18 -7.94
N TRP A 299 -0.27 8.93 -7.35
CA TRP A 299 -0.89 9.84 -6.40
C TRP A 299 -0.09 9.94 -5.07
N LEU A 300 0.36 8.81 -4.51
CA LEU A 300 1.16 8.79 -3.30
C LEU A 300 2.49 9.56 -3.46
N LEU A 301 3.12 9.44 -4.63
CA LEU A 301 4.43 10.01 -4.94
C LEU A 301 4.35 11.45 -5.48
N LYS A 302 3.14 12.00 -5.67
CA LYS A 302 2.94 13.40 -6.03
C LYS A 302 3.56 14.29 -4.95
N ALA A 303 4.31 15.31 -5.35
CA ALA A 303 4.83 16.29 -4.41
C ALA A 303 3.68 16.93 -3.61
N PRO A 304 3.87 17.23 -2.32
CA PRO A 304 2.93 18.09 -1.59
C PRO A 304 2.72 19.41 -2.34
N ALA A 305 1.49 19.90 -2.35
CA ALA A 305 1.13 21.19 -2.95
C ALA A 305 1.78 22.35 -2.19
#